data_19ae54618a24c4c1c8d9721c82b178c0
#
_entry.id   19ae54618a24c4c1c8d9721c82b178c0
#
_cell.length_a   1.000
_cell.length_b   1.000
_cell.length_c   1.000
_cell.angle_alpha   90.00
_cell.angle_beta   90.00
_cell.angle_gamma   90.00
#
_symmetry.space_group_name_H-M   'P 1'
#
loop_
_entity.id
_entity.type
_entity.pdbx_description
1 polymer ?
#
loop_
_entity_poly.entity_id
_entity_poly.type
_entity_poly.pdbx_seq_one_letter_code
_entity_poly.pdbx_strand_id
1 'polypeptide(L)'
;GEFPAFGDSQTRAIGTPDEGKTSWAVGDELLLEMTSKTLGTKYAAFKYNGSSWELASGELSYKEDEVPTFPHVYYAPNYKWETGKLVLKEGKVAGTDEYIEGKAEITPNGQGITVKFSGATRNYSRLRIATMPNMQITVSINRYIPAGSSKKIGLRNYALTSDEKGNAYLYGTFENNSEV
;
A
#
# COMPACT_ATOMS: atom_id res chain seq x y z
N GLY A 1 8.08 -11.87 0.80
CA GLY A 1 8.61 -10.59 1.27
C GLY A 1 7.96 -10.21 2.60
N GLU A 2 8.71 -9.58 3.46
CA GLU A 2 8.21 -9.10 4.74
C GLU A 2 7.61 -7.71 4.58
N PHE A 3 6.53 -7.43 5.34
CA PHE A 3 6.01 -6.09 5.43
C PHE A 3 6.94 -5.23 6.30
N PRO A 4 7.18 -3.96 5.92
CA PRO A 4 7.99 -3.06 6.72
C PRO A 4 7.26 -2.67 8.02
N ALA A 5 8.03 -2.39 9.06
CA ALA A 5 7.50 -1.83 10.29
C ALA A 5 7.09 -0.35 10.10
N PHE A 6 6.20 0.13 10.96
CA PHE A 6 5.97 1.57 11.07
C PHE A 6 7.20 2.24 11.72
N GLY A 7 7.52 3.45 11.28
CA GLY A 7 8.67 4.18 11.81
C GLY A 7 8.52 4.55 13.29
N ASP A 8 9.59 4.40 14.06
CA ASP A 8 9.58 4.61 15.51
C ASP A 8 9.20 6.03 15.96
N SER A 9 9.48 7.02 15.12
CA SER A 9 9.28 8.43 15.49
C SER A 9 7.82 8.89 15.51
N GLN A 10 6.91 8.05 15.05
CA GLN A 10 5.51 8.45 14.86
C GLN A 10 4.50 7.58 15.60
N THR A 11 4.95 6.53 16.25
CA THR A 11 4.08 5.72 17.11
C THR A 11 3.94 6.38 18.48
N ARG A 12 2.89 7.14 18.66
CA ARG A 12 2.47 7.62 19.97
C ARG A 12 1.52 6.64 20.64
N ALA A 13 1.74 5.36 20.44
CA ALA A 13 0.90 4.35 21.06
C ALA A 13 1.24 4.24 22.54
N ILE A 14 0.29 4.59 23.36
CA ILE A 14 0.28 4.10 24.74
C ILE A 14 -0.08 2.62 24.65
N GLY A 15 0.91 1.75 24.73
CA GLY A 15 0.69 0.31 24.66
C GLY A 15 1.71 -0.44 23.78
N THR A 16 1.36 -1.65 23.38
CA THR A 16 2.17 -2.46 22.47
C THR A 16 2.31 -1.81 21.10
N PRO A 17 3.49 -1.90 20.45
CA PRO A 17 3.68 -1.39 19.12
C PRO A 17 2.62 -1.93 18.16
N ASP A 18 2.11 -1.05 17.29
CA ASP A 18 1.16 -1.44 16.27
C ASP A 18 1.92 -2.06 15.09
N GLU A 19 1.83 -3.35 14.95
CA GLU A 19 2.55 -4.08 13.90
C GLU A 19 1.94 -3.89 12.50
N GLY A 20 0.67 -3.53 12.42
CA GLY A 20 -0.03 -3.43 11.15
C GLY A 20 -0.13 -4.78 10.43
N LYS A 21 -0.16 -4.73 9.10
CA LYS A 21 -0.17 -5.94 8.27
C LYS A 21 1.24 -6.54 8.23
N THR A 22 1.36 -7.79 8.58
CA THR A 22 2.65 -8.51 8.69
C THR A 22 2.82 -9.66 7.69
N SER A 23 1.73 -10.10 7.07
CA SER A 23 1.76 -11.25 6.14
C SER A 23 0.78 -11.05 4.98
N TRP A 24 1.04 -11.77 3.89
CA TRP A 24 0.14 -11.79 2.73
C TRP A 24 -1.10 -12.63 3.01
N ALA A 25 -2.22 -12.14 2.53
CA ALA A 25 -3.51 -12.82 2.58
C ALA A 25 -4.03 -13.03 1.15
N VAL A 26 -4.85 -14.06 0.97
CA VAL A 26 -5.52 -14.30 -0.32
C VAL A 26 -6.29 -13.05 -0.75
N GLY A 27 -6.08 -12.64 -1.99
CA GLY A 27 -6.70 -11.44 -2.55
C GLY A 27 -5.85 -10.18 -2.43
N ASP A 28 -4.75 -10.21 -1.68
CA ASP A 28 -3.81 -9.09 -1.66
C ASP A 28 -3.27 -8.84 -3.07
N GLU A 29 -3.02 -7.56 -3.38
CA GLU A 29 -2.62 -7.14 -4.70
C GLU A 29 -1.32 -6.34 -4.65
N LEU A 30 -0.43 -6.60 -5.60
CA LEU A 30 0.76 -5.79 -5.85
C LEU A 30 0.60 -5.09 -7.19
N LEU A 31 0.98 -3.82 -7.22
CA LEU A 31 0.97 -2.97 -8.41
C LEU A 31 2.41 -2.77 -8.87
N LEU A 32 2.72 -3.25 -10.06
CA LEU A 32 4.09 -3.25 -10.59
C LEU A 32 4.19 -2.33 -11.80
N GLU A 33 5.24 -1.51 -11.81
CA GLU A 33 5.72 -0.80 -12.99
C GLU A 33 6.98 -1.50 -13.47
N MET A 34 7.00 -1.91 -14.73
CA MET A 34 8.15 -2.56 -15.36
C MET A 34 8.65 -1.69 -16.51
N THR A 35 9.95 -1.50 -16.57
CA THR A 35 10.60 -0.83 -17.70
C THR A 35 11.44 -1.83 -18.47
N SER A 36 11.06 -2.01 -19.74
CA SER A 36 11.82 -2.75 -20.73
C SER A 36 12.56 -1.75 -21.61
N LYS A 37 13.85 -2.01 -21.83
CA LYS A 37 14.67 -1.15 -22.70
C LYS A 37 14.13 -1.08 -24.12
N THR A 38 13.59 -2.18 -24.61
CA THR A 38 13.10 -2.28 -26.01
C THR A 38 11.61 -1.99 -26.12
N LEU A 39 10.80 -2.49 -25.17
CA LEU A 39 9.34 -2.45 -25.25
C LEU A 39 8.70 -1.31 -24.44
N GLY A 40 9.52 -0.54 -23.71
CA GLY A 40 9.03 0.57 -22.90
C GLY A 40 8.48 0.17 -21.56
N THR A 41 7.69 1.05 -20.97
CA THR A 41 7.13 0.86 -19.63
C THR A 41 5.77 0.20 -19.70
N LYS A 42 5.57 -0.80 -18.83
CA LYS A 42 4.34 -1.57 -18.70
C LYS A 42 3.88 -1.55 -17.24
N TYR A 43 2.60 -1.72 -17.05
CA TYR A 43 1.96 -1.69 -15.73
C TYR A 43 1.09 -2.93 -15.55
N ALA A 44 1.15 -3.52 -14.38
CA ALA A 44 0.36 -4.70 -14.07
C ALA A 44 -0.04 -4.75 -12.61
N ALA A 45 -1.10 -5.47 -12.35
CA ALA A 45 -1.53 -5.85 -11.01
C ALA A 45 -1.47 -7.37 -10.87
N PHE A 46 -0.93 -7.84 -9.76
CA PHE A 46 -0.87 -9.26 -9.39
C PHE A 46 -1.67 -9.48 -8.12
N LYS A 47 -2.40 -10.58 -8.07
CA LYS A 47 -3.12 -11.00 -6.87
C LYS A 47 -2.53 -12.26 -6.28
N TYR A 48 -2.48 -12.30 -4.96
CA TYR A 48 -2.03 -13.45 -4.19
C TYR A 48 -3.17 -14.46 -4.04
N ASN A 49 -2.93 -15.71 -4.39
CA ASN A 49 -3.92 -16.80 -4.29
C ASN A 49 -3.76 -17.69 -3.05
N GLY A 50 -2.82 -17.32 -2.16
CA GLY A 50 -2.48 -18.12 -0.98
C GLY A 50 -1.17 -18.88 -1.11
N SER A 51 -0.68 -19.10 -2.32
CA SER A 51 0.60 -19.78 -2.57
C SER A 51 1.47 -19.07 -3.62
N SER A 52 0.86 -18.40 -4.56
CA SER A 52 1.57 -17.70 -5.64
C SER A 52 0.85 -16.41 -6.04
N TRP A 53 1.52 -15.64 -6.88
CA TRP A 53 0.99 -14.40 -7.43
C TRP A 53 0.54 -14.62 -8.88
N GLU A 54 -0.66 -14.18 -9.19
CA GLU A 54 -1.26 -14.31 -10.51
C GLU A 54 -1.53 -12.95 -11.13
N LEU A 55 -1.31 -12.82 -12.44
CA LEU A 55 -1.61 -11.60 -13.17
C LEU A 55 -3.12 -11.34 -13.12
N ALA A 56 -3.51 -10.20 -12.54
CA ALA A 56 -4.90 -9.79 -12.43
C ALA A 56 -5.30 -8.78 -13.51
N SER A 57 -4.40 -7.90 -13.90
CA SER A 57 -4.63 -6.92 -14.96
C SER A 57 -3.32 -6.38 -15.52
N GLY A 58 -3.39 -5.78 -16.71
CA GLY A 58 -2.23 -5.24 -17.39
C GLY A 58 -1.37 -6.30 -18.06
N GLU A 59 -0.11 -5.95 -18.32
CA GLU A 59 0.86 -6.86 -18.92
C GLU A 59 2.28 -6.56 -18.45
N LEU A 60 3.12 -7.59 -18.40
CA LEU A 60 4.56 -7.47 -18.16
C LEU A 60 5.31 -8.23 -19.27
N SER A 61 5.42 -7.62 -20.44
CA SER A 61 6.14 -8.21 -21.57
C SER A 61 7.51 -7.55 -21.75
N TYR A 62 8.52 -8.36 -21.98
CA TYR A 62 9.88 -7.93 -22.27
C TYR A 62 10.52 -8.89 -23.27
N LYS A 63 11.60 -8.47 -23.92
CA LYS A 63 12.31 -9.37 -24.84
C LYS A 63 13.15 -10.39 -24.10
N GLU A 64 13.26 -11.58 -24.67
CA GLU A 64 13.95 -12.73 -24.09
C GLU A 64 15.43 -12.45 -23.75
N ASP A 65 16.08 -11.58 -24.51
CA ASP A 65 17.49 -11.23 -24.35
C ASP A 65 17.75 -10.01 -23.48
N GLU A 66 16.71 -9.46 -22.84
CA GLU A 66 16.88 -8.29 -21.97
C GLU A 66 16.37 -8.58 -20.55
N VAL A 67 16.94 -7.85 -19.59
CA VAL A 67 16.51 -7.89 -18.19
C VAL A 67 15.74 -6.61 -17.90
N PRO A 68 14.42 -6.69 -17.68
CA PRO A 68 13.63 -5.50 -17.33
C PRO A 68 13.96 -5.01 -15.92
N THR A 69 13.58 -3.77 -15.63
CA THR A 69 13.65 -3.20 -14.28
C THR A 69 12.25 -2.96 -13.75
N PHE A 70 12.14 -2.97 -12.43
CA PHE A 70 10.89 -2.68 -11.72
C PHE A 70 11.14 -1.49 -10.79
N PRO A 71 11.09 -0.25 -11.31
CA PRO A 71 11.44 0.93 -10.53
C PRO A 71 10.47 1.21 -9.40
N HIS A 72 9.22 0.82 -9.55
CA HIS A 72 8.17 1.04 -8.56
C HIS A 72 7.28 -0.18 -8.41
N VAL A 73 7.13 -0.63 -7.17
CA VAL A 73 6.20 -1.68 -6.78
C VAL A 73 5.43 -1.20 -5.55
N TYR A 74 4.11 -1.32 -5.59
CA TYR A 74 3.26 -0.81 -4.52
C TYR A 74 2.37 -1.91 -3.95
N TYR A 75 2.25 -1.91 -2.63
CA TYR A 75 1.12 -2.48 -1.93
C TYR A 75 0.22 -1.32 -1.48
N ALA A 76 -0.84 -1.08 -2.24
CA ALA A 76 -1.73 0.06 -2.05
C ALA A 76 -3.17 -0.33 -2.39
N PRO A 77 -3.90 -0.98 -1.45
CA PRO A 77 -5.21 -1.58 -1.72
C PRO A 77 -6.26 -0.61 -2.26
N ASN A 78 -6.17 0.67 -1.93
CA ASN A 78 -7.12 1.68 -2.40
C ASN A 78 -6.86 2.15 -3.83
N TYR A 79 -5.76 1.72 -4.45
CA TYR A 79 -5.29 2.28 -5.73
C TYR A 79 -5.27 1.25 -6.84
N LYS A 80 -5.33 1.75 -8.06
CA LYS A 80 -5.16 0.98 -9.30
C LYS A 80 -4.32 1.76 -10.30
N TRP A 81 -3.77 1.07 -11.28
CA TRP A 81 -3.14 1.71 -12.42
C TRP A 81 -4.19 2.27 -13.38
N GLU A 82 -4.00 3.51 -13.80
CA GLU A 82 -4.77 4.14 -14.85
C GLU A 82 -3.85 5.08 -15.63
N THR A 83 -3.66 4.79 -16.91
CA THR A 83 -2.81 5.58 -17.80
C THR A 83 -1.41 5.86 -17.24
N GLY A 84 -0.78 4.84 -16.65
CA GLY A 84 0.56 4.92 -16.07
C GLY A 84 0.64 5.64 -14.73
N LYS A 85 -0.48 5.87 -14.07
CA LYS A 85 -0.54 6.53 -12.76
C LYS A 85 -1.36 5.70 -11.78
N LEU A 86 -1.04 5.83 -10.50
CA LEU A 86 -1.88 5.30 -9.44
C LEU A 86 -3.04 6.26 -9.19
N VAL A 87 -4.25 5.74 -9.28
CA VAL A 87 -5.46 6.48 -8.98
C VAL A 87 -6.29 5.72 -7.95
N LEU A 88 -7.07 6.43 -7.16
CA LEU A 88 -7.99 5.80 -6.21
C LEU A 88 -9.02 4.95 -6.94
N LYS A 89 -9.27 3.75 -6.45
CA LYS A 89 -10.41 2.94 -6.88
C LYS A 89 -11.71 3.66 -6.53
N GLU A 90 -12.76 3.38 -7.27
CA GLU A 90 -14.09 3.94 -7.00
C GLU A 90 -14.53 3.68 -5.56
N GLY A 91 -15.01 4.72 -4.90
CA GLY A 91 -15.49 4.64 -3.52
C GLY A 91 -14.38 4.59 -2.46
N LYS A 92 -13.12 4.58 -2.84
CA LYS A 92 -12.00 4.59 -1.91
C LYS A 92 -11.50 6.01 -1.63
N VAL A 93 -10.98 6.20 -0.43
CA VAL A 93 -10.51 7.50 0.06
C VAL A 93 -9.07 7.36 0.52
N ALA A 94 -8.21 8.31 0.16
CA ALA A 94 -6.81 8.31 0.60
C ALA A 94 -6.71 8.33 2.13
N GLY A 95 -5.81 7.53 2.68
CA GLY A 95 -5.57 7.44 4.12
C GLY A 95 -6.40 6.40 4.86
N THR A 96 -7.23 5.63 4.17
CA THR A 96 -8.05 4.57 4.79
C THR A 96 -7.43 3.18 4.72
N ASP A 97 -6.31 3.03 4.05
CA ASP A 97 -5.58 1.77 3.95
C ASP A 97 -4.09 2.01 3.69
N GLU A 98 -3.32 0.94 3.67
CA GLU A 98 -1.87 0.95 3.46
C GLU A 98 -1.47 1.56 2.11
N TYR A 99 -0.30 2.19 2.09
CA TYR A 99 0.35 2.66 0.88
C TYR A 99 1.85 2.39 1.02
N ILE A 100 2.26 1.18 0.70
CA ILE A 100 3.64 0.74 0.82
C ILE A 100 4.31 0.80 -0.54
N GLU A 101 5.39 1.56 -0.63
CA GLU A 101 6.21 1.63 -1.82
C GLU A 101 7.49 0.83 -1.61
N GLY A 102 7.87 0.07 -2.62
CA GLY A 102 9.08 -0.73 -2.62
C GLY A 102 9.68 -0.83 -4.00
N LYS A 103 10.63 -1.74 -4.11
CA LYS A 103 11.31 -2.10 -5.35
C LYS A 103 11.14 -3.59 -5.60
N ALA A 104 11.48 -4.03 -6.78
CA ALA A 104 11.60 -5.45 -7.04
C ALA A 104 13.05 -5.80 -7.32
N GLU A 105 13.53 -6.83 -6.65
CA GLU A 105 14.77 -7.51 -6.99
C GLU A 105 14.48 -8.57 -8.03
N ILE A 106 15.34 -8.65 -9.03
CA ILE A 106 15.17 -9.55 -10.17
C ILE A 106 16.29 -10.57 -10.14
N THR A 107 15.90 -11.83 -10.22
CA THR A 107 16.84 -12.94 -10.38
C THR A 107 16.48 -13.71 -11.64
N PRO A 108 17.41 -13.85 -12.60
CA PRO A 108 17.19 -14.70 -13.76
C PRO A 108 16.91 -16.14 -13.32
N ASN A 109 15.91 -16.77 -13.93
CA ASN A 109 15.48 -18.13 -13.61
C ASN A 109 15.15 -18.88 -14.90
N GLY A 110 16.12 -19.62 -15.42
CA GLY A 110 15.96 -20.30 -16.71
C GLY A 110 15.71 -19.30 -17.84
N GLN A 111 14.58 -19.41 -18.52
CA GLN A 111 14.16 -18.49 -19.59
C GLN A 111 13.31 -17.31 -19.06
N GLY A 112 13.05 -17.28 -17.78
CA GLY A 112 12.27 -16.25 -17.15
C GLY A 112 13.03 -15.48 -16.09
N ILE A 113 12.28 -14.76 -15.28
CA ILE A 113 12.80 -14.02 -14.13
C ILE A 113 11.97 -14.31 -12.90
N THR A 114 12.62 -14.29 -11.75
CA THR A 114 11.94 -14.25 -10.45
C THR A 114 11.99 -12.82 -9.94
N VAL A 115 10.84 -12.29 -9.56
CA VAL A 115 10.69 -10.93 -9.05
C VAL A 115 10.34 -11.02 -7.58
N LYS A 116 11.14 -10.38 -6.74
CA LYS A 116 10.92 -10.33 -5.30
C LYS A 116 10.66 -8.89 -4.86
N PHE A 117 9.53 -8.67 -4.20
CA PHE A 117 9.23 -7.39 -3.56
C PHE A 117 10.20 -7.16 -2.40
N SER A 118 10.94 -6.06 -2.45
CA SER A 118 11.97 -5.74 -1.47
C SER A 118 12.08 -4.24 -1.24
N GLY A 119 12.84 -3.85 -0.20
CA GLY A 119 13.09 -2.46 0.13
C GLY A 119 11.81 -1.67 0.39
N ALA A 120 10.77 -2.35 0.81
CA ALA A 120 9.49 -1.72 1.11
C ALA A 120 9.59 -0.86 2.35
N THR A 121 9.00 0.34 2.28
CA THR A 121 8.98 1.29 3.39
C THR A 121 7.58 1.80 3.66
N ARG A 122 7.28 2.01 4.93
CA ARG A 122 6.12 2.78 5.37
C ARG A 122 6.61 4.15 5.82
N ASN A 123 6.33 5.17 5.01
CA ASN A 123 6.68 6.56 5.29
C ASN A 123 5.56 7.29 6.03
N TYR A 124 4.76 6.55 6.78
CA TYR A 124 3.58 7.05 7.46
C TYR A 124 3.31 6.25 8.73
N SER A 125 2.44 6.77 9.57
CA SER A 125 1.95 6.10 10.78
C SER A 125 0.55 5.55 10.60
N ARG A 126 0.13 4.70 11.52
CA ARG A 126 -1.23 4.22 11.60
C ARG A 126 -1.87 4.70 12.89
N LEU A 127 -2.96 5.48 12.77
CA LEU A 127 -3.78 5.87 13.90
C LEU A 127 -4.85 4.81 14.14
N ARG A 128 -4.85 4.24 15.34
CA ARG A 128 -5.87 3.28 15.77
C ARG A 128 -6.94 3.98 16.59
N ILE A 129 -8.17 3.83 16.16
CA ILE A 129 -9.35 4.33 16.87
C ILE A 129 -10.08 3.13 17.47
N ALA A 130 -10.09 3.04 18.81
CA ALA A 130 -10.76 1.95 19.50
C ALA A 130 -12.23 2.31 19.74
N THR A 131 -13.12 1.39 19.35
CA THR A 131 -14.56 1.52 19.49
C THR A 131 -15.17 0.13 19.70
N MET A 132 -16.43 -0.06 19.39
CA MET A 132 -17.08 -1.37 19.44
C MET A 132 -16.84 -2.15 18.13
N PRO A 133 -16.84 -3.50 18.17
CA PRO A 133 -16.69 -4.31 16.95
C PRO A 133 -17.75 -4.03 15.91
N ASN A 134 -17.34 -4.06 14.65
CA ASN A 134 -18.20 -3.94 13.46
C ASN A 134 -19.14 -2.73 13.49
N MET A 135 -18.66 -1.63 14.05
CA MET A 135 -19.41 -0.38 14.18
C MET A 135 -19.02 0.61 13.07
N GLN A 136 -20.02 1.27 12.51
CA GLN A 136 -19.81 2.43 11.63
C GLN A 136 -19.60 3.66 12.50
N ILE A 137 -18.50 4.37 12.26
CA ILE A 137 -18.13 5.59 12.95
C ILE A 137 -17.75 6.69 11.97
N THR A 138 -17.88 7.92 12.42
CA THR A 138 -17.35 9.09 11.71
C THR A 138 -16.18 9.64 12.50
N VAL A 139 -15.04 9.74 11.84
CA VAL A 139 -13.81 10.29 12.41
C VAL A 139 -13.52 11.61 11.73
N SER A 140 -13.42 12.68 12.49
CA SER A 140 -13.03 14.00 12.01
C SER A 140 -11.56 14.24 12.34
N ILE A 141 -10.77 14.54 11.35
CA ILE A 141 -9.33 14.79 11.52
C ILE A 141 -8.90 15.98 10.70
N ASN A 142 -7.98 16.77 11.24
CA ASN A 142 -7.36 17.87 10.53
C ASN A 142 -5.84 17.78 10.55
N ARG A 143 -5.20 18.58 9.71
CA ARG A 143 -3.75 18.77 9.68
C ARG A 143 -2.96 17.48 9.56
N TYR A 144 -3.37 16.61 8.65
CA TYR A 144 -2.59 15.41 8.36
C TYR A 144 -2.43 15.19 6.85
N ILE A 145 -1.44 14.37 6.50
CA ILE A 145 -1.16 13.98 5.14
C ILE A 145 -1.54 12.50 5.00
N PRO A 146 -2.60 12.17 4.24
CA PRO A 146 -2.96 10.77 4.03
C PRO A 146 -1.83 9.98 3.37
N ALA A 147 -1.69 8.71 3.72
CA ALA A 147 -0.72 7.84 3.07
C ALA A 147 -0.94 7.80 1.56
N GLY A 148 0.14 7.95 0.79
CA GLY A 148 0.09 8.05 -0.67
C GLY A 148 -0.21 9.43 -1.22
N SER A 149 -0.42 10.43 -0.36
CA SER A 149 -0.63 11.82 -0.74
C SER A 149 0.57 12.68 -0.34
N SER A 150 0.85 13.72 -1.10
CA SER A 150 1.80 14.77 -0.74
C SER A 150 1.11 16.01 -0.19
N LYS A 151 -0.21 16.04 -0.19
CA LYS A 151 -1.01 17.18 0.26
C LYS A 151 -1.50 16.98 1.68
N LYS A 152 -1.16 17.96 2.53
CA LYS A 152 -1.84 18.12 3.81
C LYS A 152 -3.28 18.50 3.56
N ILE A 153 -4.20 17.79 4.19
CA ILE A 153 -5.62 18.14 4.17
C ILE A 153 -5.99 18.95 5.41
N GLY A 154 -6.96 19.85 5.25
CA GLY A 154 -7.62 20.50 6.36
C GLY A 154 -8.57 19.56 7.08
N LEU A 155 -9.62 20.09 7.67
CA LEU A 155 -10.62 19.24 8.33
C LEU A 155 -11.30 18.31 7.34
N ARG A 156 -11.33 17.02 7.67
CA ARG A 156 -12.04 16.01 6.89
C ARG A 156 -12.72 14.99 7.79
N ASN A 157 -13.91 14.60 7.38
CA ASN A 157 -14.66 13.53 8.03
C ASN A 157 -14.49 12.22 7.25
N TYR A 158 -14.16 11.17 7.96
CA TYR A 158 -14.05 9.81 7.40
C TYR A 158 -15.16 8.93 7.96
N ALA A 159 -15.86 8.24 7.07
CA ALA A 159 -16.76 7.17 7.44
C ALA A 159 -15.93 5.88 7.49
N LEU A 160 -15.75 5.32 8.67
CA LEU A 160 -14.98 4.11 8.89
C LEU A 160 -15.86 3.03 9.51
N THR A 161 -15.50 1.77 9.27
CA THR A 161 -16.10 0.64 9.95
C THR A 161 -15.02 -0.06 10.76
N SER A 162 -15.26 -0.24 12.06
CA SER A 162 -14.34 -0.96 12.92
C SER A 162 -14.31 -2.46 12.56
N ASP A 163 -13.19 -3.10 12.85
CA ASP A 163 -13.01 -4.53 12.65
C ASP A 163 -13.67 -5.36 13.78
N GLU A 164 -13.45 -6.67 13.74
CA GLU A 164 -13.97 -7.61 14.73
C GLU A 164 -13.44 -7.35 16.14
N LYS A 165 -12.29 -6.68 16.26
CA LYS A 165 -11.67 -6.31 17.54
C LYS A 165 -12.12 -4.93 18.03
N GLY A 166 -12.92 -4.21 17.26
CA GLY A 166 -13.38 -2.88 17.58
C GLY A 166 -12.43 -1.76 17.19
N ASN A 167 -11.52 -2.00 16.26
CA ASN A 167 -10.53 -1.02 15.82
C ASN A 167 -10.84 -0.49 14.42
N ALA A 168 -10.70 0.82 14.24
CA ALA A 168 -10.70 1.47 12.94
C ALA A 168 -9.38 2.22 12.79
N TYR A 169 -8.95 2.43 11.54
CA TYR A 169 -7.61 2.93 11.28
C TYR A 169 -7.59 4.04 10.25
N LEU A 170 -6.70 5.01 10.47
CA LEU A 170 -6.27 5.99 9.47
C LEU A 170 -4.75 5.88 9.28
N TYR A 171 -4.32 6.04 8.05
CA TYR A 171 -2.93 5.89 7.62
C TYR A 171 -2.43 7.22 7.07
N GLY A 172 -1.36 7.75 7.63
CA GLY A 172 -0.82 9.02 7.16
C GLY A 172 0.24 9.59 8.09
N THR A 173 0.63 10.82 7.83
CA THR A 173 1.55 11.58 8.66
C THR A 173 0.76 12.63 9.44
N PHE A 174 0.86 12.54 10.76
CA PHE A 174 0.10 13.39 11.67
C PHE A 174 1.02 14.46 12.25
N GLU A 175 0.59 15.71 12.22
CA GLU A 175 1.33 16.81 12.85
C GLU A 175 1.15 16.78 14.38
N ASN A 176 2.08 17.42 15.10
CA ASN A 176 2.04 17.48 16.56
C ASN A 176 0.76 18.10 17.12
N ASN A 177 0.11 18.95 16.34
CA ASN A 177 -1.13 19.62 16.69
C ASN A 177 -2.33 19.16 15.87
N SER A 178 -2.27 17.97 15.30
CA SER A 178 -3.42 17.34 14.68
C SER A 178 -4.47 16.99 15.75
N GLU A 179 -5.72 17.22 15.41
CA GLU A 179 -6.87 16.91 16.27
C GLU A 179 -7.71 15.81 15.58
N VAL A 180 -8.24 14.93 16.38
CA VAL A 180 -9.06 13.81 15.93
C VAL A 180 -10.42 13.88 16.60
#